data_5c2342b61a72525ae2f445ef0126d338
#
_entry.id   5c2342b61a72525ae2f445ef0126d338
#
_cell.length_a   1.000
_cell.length_b   1.000
_cell.length_c   1.000
_cell.angle_alpha   90.00
_cell.angle_beta   90.00
_cell.angle_gamma   90.00
#
_symmetry.space_group_name_H-M   'P 1'
#
loop_
_entity.id
_entity.type
_entity.pdbx_description
1 polymer ?
#
loop_
_entity_poly.entity_id
_entity_poly.type
_entity_poly.pdbx_seq_one_letter_code
_entity_poly.pdbx_strand_id
1 'polypeptide(L)'
;MPWIETYRGAASPWECDVTEHFTLAFYVDRIAMAEATLAEGLGLLGMLREGGFARRYDVRLARELRAGSAFHIESAATRGDGSLRLGHRVVDSVSGEVATWFDGYWDGVDAKPPAEGLARWNGPDFAPRPEPTDLARLIPSMAGRVQPGDLDEFGRMGLAGMVHKFSDAAVQFGAAIGLTADYIKTARRSFSAFELRLRIARSPGLGEAYRIDTGLAHLGNTSLRYLHVMRDPTTGREIARADRYGVQLDLDARRPAPLAPELRERAQRLLLPMG
;
A
#
# COMPACT_ATOMS: atom_id res chain seq x y z
N MET A 1 -26.08 -1.99 -0.31
CA MET A 1 -25.91 -1.76 1.15
C MET A 1 -25.31 -0.39 1.37
N PRO A 2 -25.65 0.32 2.44
CA PRO A 2 -24.90 1.51 2.82
C PRO A 2 -23.47 1.12 3.21
N TRP A 3 -22.58 2.09 3.34
CA TRP A 3 -21.30 1.93 4.01
C TRP A 3 -21.57 1.53 5.47
N ILE A 4 -20.91 0.46 5.93
CA ILE A 4 -21.07 -0.07 7.29
C ILE A 4 -19.74 -0.01 8.03
N GLU A 5 -19.79 0.26 9.32
CA GLU A 5 -18.60 0.19 10.16
C GLU A 5 -18.16 -1.28 10.31
N THR A 6 -16.91 -1.56 9.92
CA THR A 6 -16.32 -2.90 9.93
C THR A 6 -15.12 -3.03 10.86
N TYR A 7 -14.57 -1.90 11.32
CA TYR A 7 -13.46 -1.85 12.27
C TYR A 7 -13.49 -0.54 13.07
N ARG A 8 -13.03 -0.58 14.31
CA ARG A 8 -12.80 0.61 15.15
C ARG A 8 -11.54 0.44 15.98
N GLY A 9 -10.71 1.49 16.04
CA GLY A 9 -9.46 1.44 16.79
C GLY A 9 -8.76 2.80 16.90
N ALA A 10 -7.48 2.74 17.20
CA ALA A 10 -6.62 3.92 17.31
C ALA A 10 -5.22 3.63 16.77
N ALA A 11 -4.52 4.67 16.34
CA ALA A 11 -3.12 4.59 15.94
C ALA A 11 -2.23 4.62 17.21
N SER A 12 -1.44 3.57 17.41
CA SER A 12 -0.49 3.48 18.51
C SER A 12 0.85 4.16 18.17
N PRO A 13 1.60 4.69 19.17
CA PRO A 13 2.89 5.33 18.89
C PRO A 13 3.89 4.44 18.14
N TRP A 14 3.93 3.14 18.42
CA TRP A 14 4.83 2.17 17.77
C TRP A 14 4.38 1.78 16.36
N GLU A 15 3.22 2.21 15.90
CA GLU A 15 2.68 2.02 14.56
C GLU A 15 2.95 3.23 13.66
N CYS A 16 3.63 4.24 14.19
CA CYS A 16 3.99 5.45 13.46
C CYS A 16 5.43 5.40 12.96
N ASP A 17 5.67 6.00 11.80
CA ASP A 17 6.99 6.09 11.19
C ASP A 17 7.79 7.32 11.67
N VAL A 18 8.98 7.52 11.10
CA VAL A 18 9.86 8.65 11.42
C VAL A 18 9.28 10.02 11.04
N THR A 19 8.18 10.05 10.30
CA THR A 19 7.43 11.27 9.97
C THR A 19 6.26 11.50 10.94
N GLU A 20 6.14 10.66 11.97
CA GLU A 20 5.07 10.64 12.97
C GLU A 20 3.69 10.27 12.38
N HIS A 21 3.67 9.70 11.17
CA HIS A 21 2.44 9.23 10.54
C HIS A 21 2.16 7.78 10.90
N PHE A 22 0.89 7.47 11.10
CA PHE A 22 0.41 6.09 11.12
C PHE A 22 0.86 5.38 9.84
N THR A 23 1.67 4.33 10.00
CA THR A 23 2.37 3.70 8.88
C THR A 23 1.42 2.98 7.95
N LEU A 24 1.64 3.10 6.65
CA LEU A 24 0.80 2.50 5.60
C LEU A 24 0.54 1.00 5.84
N ALA A 25 1.54 0.25 6.31
CA ALA A 25 1.39 -1.18 6.58
C ALA A 25 0.34 -1.47 7.67
N PHE A 26 0.25 -0.62 8.69
CA PHE A 26 -0.77 -0.77 9.73
C PHE A 26 -2.17 -0.33 9.28
N TYR A 27 -2.29 0.65 8.36
CA TYR A 27 -3.57 0.88 7.68
C TYR A 27 -4.04 -0.39 6.99
N VAL A 28 -3.14 -1.03 6.24
CA VAL A 28 -3.44 -2.24 5.47
C VAL A 28 -3.79 -3.43 6.38
N ASP A 29 -3.14 -3.55 7.53
CA ASP A 29 -3.48 -4.55 8.55
C ASP A 29 -4.93 -4.38 9.04
N ARG A 30 -5.34 -3.14 9.34
CA ARG A 30 -6.73 -2.84 9.74
C ARG A 30 -7.73 -3.03 8.61
N ILE A 31 -7.32 -2.75 7.38
CA ILE A 31 -8.15 -3.00 6.18
C ILE A 31 -8.37 -4.49 5.97
N ALA A 32 -7.36 -5.35 6.18
CA ALA A 32 -7.53 -6.80 6.08
C ALA A 32 -8.60 -7.33 7.06
N MET A 33 -8.61 -6.84 8.31
CA MET A 33 -9.64 -7.18 9.29
C MET A 33 -11.02 -6.66 8.86
N ALA A 34 -11.10 -5.42 8.37
CA ALA A 34 -12.34 -4.82 7.89
C ALA A 34 -12.90 -5.54 6.66
N GLU A 35 -12.02 -5.98 5.75
CA GLU A 35 -12.37 -6.75 4.57
C GLU A 35 -12.92 -8.13 4.93
N ALA A 36 -12.31 -8.84 5.90
CA ALA A 36 -12.82 -10.11 6.40
C ALA A 36 -14.21 -9.95 7.03
N THR A 37 -14.44 -8.90 7.82
CA THR A 37 -15.75 -8.59 8.41
C THR A 37 -16.80 -8.30 7.34
N LEU A 38 -16.45 -7.52 6.31
CA LEU A 38 -17.36 -7.26 5.19
C LEU A 38 -17.65 -8.53 4.40
N ALA A 39 -16.61 -9.35 4.11
CA ALA A 39 -16.75 -10.60 3.38
C ALA A 39 -17.64 -11.62 4.12
N GLU A 40 -17.55 -11.68 5.44
CA GLU A 40 -18.45 -12.49 6.27
C GLU A 40 -19.90 -12.04 6.09
N GLY A 41 -20.17 -10.75 6.20
CA GLY A 41 -21.51 -10.16 5.99
C GLY A 41 -22.07 -10.37 4.58
N LEU A 42 -21.21 -10.58 3.59
CA LEU A 42 -21.56 -10.87 2.20
C LEU A 42 -21.66 -12.38 1.89
N GLY A 43 -21.36 -13.25 2.84
CA GLY A 43 -21.29 -14.71 2.61
C GLY A 43 -20.06 -15.18 1.82
N LEU A 44 -19.00 -14.35 1.73
CA LEU A 44 -17.79 -14.60 0.94
C LEU A 44 -16.64 -15.18 1.77
N LEU A 45 -16.81 -15.38 3.07
CA LEU A 45 -15.73 -15.85 3.97
C LEU A 45 -15.17 -17.24 3.56
N GLY A 46 -16.02 -18.12 3.01
CA GLY A 46 -15.58 -19.41 2.45
C GLY A 46 -14.56 -19.24 1.34
N MET A 47 -14.77 -18.26 0.48
CA MET A 47 -13.89 -17.95 -0.64
C MET A 47 -12.53 -17.41 -0.17
N LEU A 48 -12.48 -16.59 0.87
CA LEU A 48 -11.23 -16.18 1.51
C LEU A 48 -10.44 -17.39 2.03
N ARG A 49 -11.12 -18.33 2.68
CA ARG A 49 -10.50 -19.58 3.18
C ARG A 49 -9.95 -20.46 2.07
N GLU A 50 -10.61 -20.50 0.91
CA GLU A 50 -10.19 -21.27 -0.26
C GLU A 50 -9.09 -20.59 -1.08
N GLY A 51 -8.58 -19.46 -0.64
CA GLY A 51 -7.48 -18.76 -1.29
C GLY A 51 -7.89 -17.58 -2.19
N GLY A 52 -9.16 -17.17 -2.14
CA GLY A 52 -9.61 -15.92 -2.77
C GLY A 52 -9.01 -14.72 -2.07
N PHE A 53 -8.63 -13.70 -2.82
CA PHE A 53 -8.19 -12.39 -2.32
C PHE A 53 -8.29 -11.35 -3.42
N ALA A 54 -8.33 -10.08 -3.04
CA ALA A 54 -8.28 -9.00 -4.01
C ALA A 54 -6.94 -8.98 -4.74
N ARG A 55 -7.00 -8.95 -6.07
CA ARG A 55 -5.82 -8.96 -6.95
C ARG A 55 -5.19 -7.57 -7.10
N ARG A 56 -5.94 -6.53 -6.81
CA ARG A 56 -5.49 -5.15 -6.89
C ARG A 56 -6.08 -4.34 -5.74
N TYR A 57 -5.25 -3.45 -5.21
CA TYR A 57 -5.69 -2.38 -4.31
C TYR A 57 -5.18 -1.04 -4.84
N ASP A 58 -6.08 -0.07 -4.96
CA ASP A 58 -5.75 1.32 -5.19
C ASP A 58 -6.02 2.10 -3.89
N VAL A 59 -5.01 2.79 -3.37
CA VAL A 59 -5.03 3.45 -2.06
C VAL A 59 -4.71 4.92 -2.21
N ARG A 60 -5.50 5.79 -1.57
CA ARG A 60 -5.23 7.22 -1.46
C ARG A 60 -5.23 7.64 0.00
N LEU A 61 -4.06 8.13 0.46
CA LEU A 61 -3.93 8.77 1.76
C LEU A 61 -4.24 10.27 1.57
N ALA A 62 -5.37 10.71 2.10
CA ALA A 62 -5.86 12.07 1.96
C ALA A 62 -5.49 12.95 3.16
N ARG A 63 -5.39 12.34 4.35
CA ARG A 63 -5.03 12.99 5.61
C ARG A 63 -4.11 12.11 6.43
N GLU A 64 -3.34 12.75 7.29
CA GLU A 64 -2.46 12.07 8.23
C GLU A 64 -3.25 11.63 9.47
N LEU A 65 -3.16 10.34 9.82
CA LEU A 65 -3.41 9.89 11.18
C LEU A 65 -2.08 9.77 11.92
N ARG A 66 -2.06 10.09 13.21
CA ARG A 66 -0.88 10.11 14.07
C ARG A 66 -1.12 9.29 15.32
N ALA A 67 -0.07 9.09 16.10
CA ALA A 67 -0.18 8.46 17.41
C ALA A 67 -1.29 9.12 18.26
N GLY A 68 -2.21 8.31 18.78
CA GLY A 68 -3.39 8.75 19.51
C GLY A 68 -4.61 9.11 18.67
N SER A 69 -4.53 9.11 17.33
CA SER A 69 -5.71 9.31 16.49
C SER A 69 -6.68 8.13 16.65
N ALA A 70 -7.91 8.41 17.07
CA ALA A 70 -9.01 7.46 17.06
C ALA A 70 -9.62 7.40 15.66
N PHE A 71 -9.85 6.22 15.13
CA PHE A 71 -10.45 6.04 13.81
C PHE A 71 -11.37 4.83 13.75
N HIS A 72 -12.21 4.80 12.73
CA HIS A 72 -12.99 3.62 12.35
C HIS A 72 -12.91 3.40 10.84
N ILE A 73 -13.27 2.22 10.40
CA ILE A 73 -13.30 1.86 8.99
C ILE A 73 -14.74 1.56 8.60
N GLU A 74 -15.20 2.24 7.57
CA GLU A 74 -16.45 1.94 6.92
C GLU A 74 -16.17 1.23 5.60
N SER A 75 -16.90 0.15 5.35
CA SER A 75 -16.70 -0.71 4.20
C SER A 75 -18.00 -0.95 3.44
N ALA A 76 -17.88 -1.20 2.15
CA ALA A 76 -19.02 -1.53 1.29
C ALA A 76 -18.59 -2.34 0.08
N ALA A 77 -19.46 -3.25 -0.38
CA ALA A 77 -19.37 -3.76 -1.73
C ALA A 77 -19.82 -2.69 -2.71
N THR A 78 -19.03 -2.42 -3.75
CA THR A 78 -19.32 -1.40 -4.75
C THR A 78 -19.35 -2.03 -6.16
N ARG A 79 -19.98 -1.36 -7.11
CA ARG A 79 -20.03 -1.83 -8.49
C ARG A 79 -18.75 -1.43 -9.22
N GLY A 80 -18.10 -2.40 -9.87
CA GLY A 80 -17.00 -2.20 -10.84
C GLY A 80 -17.40 -2.69 -12.23
N ASP A 81 -16.44 -2.77 -13.11
CA ASP A 81 -16.56 -3.16 -14.53
C ASP A 81 -16.73 -4.68 -14.72
N GLY A 82 -17.63 -5.30 -13.95
CA GLY A 82 -17.88 -6.74 -13.95
C GLY A 82 -17.19 -7.53 -12.84
N SER A 83 -16.24 -6.91 -12.10
CA SER A 83 -15.60 -7.50 -10.92
C SER A 83 -16.26 -7.04 -9.63
N LEU A 84 -16.18 -7.86 -8.58
CA LEU A 84 -16.53 -7.45 -7.22
C LEU A 84 -15.49 -6.44 -6.74
N ARG A 85 -15.95 -5.30 -6.23
CA ARG A 85 -15.11 -4.30 -5.58
C ARG A 85 -15.52 -4.16 -4.12
N LEU A 86 -14.52 -4.20 -3.24
CA LEU A 86 -14.70 -3.89 -1.82
C LEU A 86 -14.02 -2.56 -1.53
N GLY A 87 -14.84 -1.55 -1.27
CA GLY A 87 -14.36 -0.23 -0.91
C GLY A 87 -14.26 -0.08 0.60
N HIS A 88 -13.18 0.55 1.08
CA HIS A 88 -12.98 0.86 2.48
C HIS A 88 -12.57 2.33 2.62
N ARG A 89 -13.06 3.00 3.65
CA ARG A 89 -12.64 4.34 4.03
C ARG A 89 -12.29 4.38 5.52
N VAL A 90 -11.07 4.79 5.80
CA VAL A 90 -10.61 5.05 7.16
C VAL A 90 -11.05 6.45 7.54
N VAL A 91 -11.85 6.56 8.56
CA VAL A 91 -12.46 7.83 9.01
C VAL A 91 -11.86 8.21 10.35
N ASP A 92 -11.35 9.42 10.46
CA ASP A 92 -10.98 10.01 11.75
C ASP A 92 -12.24 10.16 12.60
N SER A 93 -12.29 9.48 13.76
CA SER A 93 -13.49 9.41 14.58
C SER A 93 -13.82 10.73 15.30
N VAL A 94 -12.88 11.67 15.36
CA VAL A 94 -13.06 12.97 16.00
C VAL A 94 -13.60 14.00 15.01
N SER A 95 -12.98 14.09 13.81
CA SER A 95 -13.37 15.06 12.79
C SER A 95 -14.48 14.56 11.87
N GLY A 96 -14.68 13.24 11.76
CA GLY A 96 -15.57 12.61 10.78
C GLY A 96 -15.03 12.65 9.35
N GLU A 97 -13.78 13.08 9.13
CA GLU A 97 -13.20 13.20 7.80
C GLU A 97 -12.49 11.91 7.37
N VAL A 98 -12.58 11.58 6.08
CA VAL A 98 -11.89 10.41 5.54
C VAL A 98 -10.39 10.68 5.46
N ALA A 99 -9.61 9.90 6.19
CA ALA A 99 -8.16 9.94 6.17
C ALA A 99 -7.57 9.13 5.01
N THR A 100 -8.16 7.97 4.70
CA THR A 100 -7.60 7.08 3.66
C THR A 100 -8.72 6.31 2.96
N TRP A 101 -8.57 6.16 1.64
CA TRP A 101 -9.43 5.36 0.79
C TRP A 101 -8.70 4.12 0.30
N PHE A 102 -9.36 2.97 0.34
CA PHE A 102 -8.92 1.70 -0.23
C PHE A 102 -9.98 1.17 -1.17
N ASP A 103 -9.56 0.80 -2.37
CA ASP A 103 -10.39 0.23 -3.41
C ASP A 103 -9.82 -1.13 -3.82
N GLY A 104 -10.41 -2.21 -3.34
CA GLY A 104 -9.99 -3.58 -3.57
C GLY A 104 -10.76 -4.23 -4.72
N TYR A 105 -10.05 -4.80 -5.68
CA TYR A 105 -10.63 -5.46 -6.87
C TYR A 105 -10.42 -6.96 -6.78
N TRP A 106 -11.53 -7.69 -6.82
CA TRP A 106 -11.60 -9.14 -6.73
C TRP A 106 -11.75 -9.75 -8.13
N ASP A 107 -10.73 -9.54 -8.98
CA ASP A 107 -10.71 -10.02 -10.35
C ASP A 107 -10.53 -11.54 -10.42
N GLY A 108 -11.28 -12.20 -11.32
CA GLY A 108 -11.15 -13.65 -11.57
C GLY A 108 -11.74 -14.54 -10.47
N VAL A 109 -12.48 -13.97 -9.56
CA VAL A 109 -13.24 -14.70 -8.55
C VAL A 109 -14.68 -14.78 -9.01
N ASP A 110 -15.26 -15.99 -8.99
CA ASP A 110 -16.67 -16.23 -9.36
C ASP A 110 -17.65 -15.75 -8.27
N ALA A 111 -17.30 -14.61 -7.65
CA ALA A 111 -18.11 -13.93 -6.67
C ALA A 111 -19.05 -12.98 -7.38
N LYS A 112 -20.28 -13.40 -7.54
CA LYS A 112 -21.33 -12.48 -7.97
C LYS A 112 -21.56 -11.48 -6.85
N PRO A 113 -21.40 -10.17 -7.14
CA PRO A 113 -21.83 -9.16 -6.17
C PRO A 113 -23.29 -9.42 -5.81
N PRO A 114 -23.71 -9.15 -4.57
CA PRO A 114 -25.11 -9.29 -4.21
C PRO A 114 -25.97 -8.50 -5.20
N ALA A 115 -27.07 -9.10 -5.66
CA ALA A 115 -27.95 -8.50 -6.69
C ALA A 115 -28.53 -7.15 -6.25
N GLU A 116 -28.65 -6.95 -4.94
CA GLU A 116 -29.14 -5.74 -4.31
C GLU A 116 -28.14 -5.23 -3.26
N GLY A 117 -28.11 -3.90 -3.06
CA GLY A 117 -27.38 -3.32 -1.93
C GLY A 117 -25.95 -2.89 -2.20
N LEU A 118 -25.52 -2.79 -3.46
CA LEU A 118 -24.22 -2.20 -3.77
C LEU A 118 -24.18 -0.70 -3.44
N ALA A 119 -23.17 -0.26 -2.73
CA ALA A 119 -22.93 1.15 -2.48
C ALA A 119 -22.35 1.83 -3.73
N ARG A 120 -22.58 3.14 -3.83
CA ARG A 120 -21.86 3.96 -4.80
C ARG A 120 -20.44 4.21 -4.27
N TRP A 121 -19.42 3.97 -5.11
CA TRP A 121 -18.08 4.46 -4.83
C TRP A 121 -18.08 6.00 -4.84
N ASN A 122 -17.61 6.60 -3.76
CA ASN A 122 -17.52 8.04 -3.59
C ASN A 122 -16.10 8.49 -3.21
N GLY A 123 -15.13 7.59 -3.36
CA GLY A 123 -13.71 7.88 -3.20
C GLY A 123 -13.08 8.49 -4.48
N PRO A 124 -11.78 8.71 -4.45
CA PRO A 124 -11.04 9.29 -5.57
C PRO A 124 -10.99 8.34 -6.78
N ASP A 125 -10.89 8.92 -7.95
CA ASP A 125 -10.54 8.19 -9.16
C ASP A 125 -9.02 7.97 -9.23
N PHE A 126 -8.62 6.78 -9.71
CA PHE A 126 -7.22 6.40 -9.89
C PHE A 126 -6.89 6.36 -11.38
N ALA A 127 -6.45 7.49 -11.95
CA ALA A 127 -6.06 7.58 -13.35
C ALA A 127 -4.92 6.60 -13.69
N PRO A 128 -4.94 5.95 -14.86
CA PRO A 128 -3.82 5.12 -15.32
C PRO A 128 -2.50 5.91 -15.31
N ARG A 129 -1.40 5.20 -15.06
CA ARG A 129 -0.05 5.78 -15.08
C ARG A 129 0.81 5.03 -16.08
N PRO A 130 1.76 5.72 -16.73
CA PRO A 130 2.77 5.07 -17.57
C PRO A 130 3.50 3.99 -16.78
N GLU A 131 3.76 2.85 -17.41
CA GLU A 131 4.53 1.74 -16.86
C GLU A 131 5.98 1.82 -17.36
N PRO A 132 6.98 1.42 -16.54
CA PRO A 132 8.35 1.30 -17.03
C PRO A 132 8.45 0.25 -18.14
N THR A 133 9.24 0.56 -19.17
CA THR A 133 9.48 -0.35 -20.30
C THR A 133 10.61 -1.34 -20.06
N ASP A 134 11.47 -1.08 -19.08
CA ASP A 134 12.62 -1.93 -18.76
C ASP A 134 12.71 -2.18 -17.24
N LEU A 135 12.26 -3.36 -16.82
CA LEU A 135 12.33 -3.82 -15.44
C LEU A 135 13.68 -4.48 -15.07
N ALA A 136 14.58 -4.69 -16.05
CA ALA A 136 15.92 -5.22 -15.75
C ALA A 136 16.80 -4.19 -15.03
N ARG A 137 16.42 -2.91 -15.08
CA ARG A 137 17.10 -1.81 -14.38
C ARG A 137 16.69 -1.62 -12.92
N LEU A 138 15.76 -2.43 -12.41
CA LEU A 138 15.44 -2.44 -10.99
C LEU A 138 16.69 -2.92 -10.19
N ILE A 139 16.91 -2.32 -9.03
CA ILE A 139 18.02 -2.71 -8.13
C ILE A 139 17.50 -3.52 -6.95
N PRO A 140 18.26 -4.51 -6.45
CA PRO A 140 17.89 -5.26 -5.26
C PRO A 140 17.70 -4.34 -4.06
N SER A 141 16.55 -4.46 -3.38
CA SER A 141 16.22 -3.62 -2.22
C SER A 141 15.81 -4.43 -1.00
N MET A 142 15.39 -5.68 -1.16
CA MET A 142 15.09 -6.57 -0.05
C MET A 142 15.11 -8.03 -0.49
N ALA A 143 15.47 -8.94 0.43
CA ALA A 143 15.29 -10.38 0.27
C ALA A 143 15.02 -11.03 1.63
N GLY A 144 14.26 -12.12 1.64
CA GLY A 144 13.93 -12.83 2.86
C GLY A 144 13.10 -14.07 2.63
N ARG A 145 12.51 -14.54 3.73
CA ARG A 145 11.52 -15.63 3.73
C ARG A 145 10.30 -15.20 4.51
N VAL A 146 9.14 -15.70 4.10
CA VAL A 146 7.87 -15.49 4.81
C VAL A 146 7.97 -16.04 6.23
N GLN A 147 7.69 -15.18 7.21
CA GLN A 147 7.73 -15.50 8.64
C GLN A 147 6.29 -15.67 9.18
N PRO A 148 6.11 -16.30 10.36
CA PRO A 148 4.79 -16.41 10.97
C PRO A 148 4.05 -15.08 11.12
N GLY A 149 4.75 -13.98 11.45
CA GLY A 149 4.18 -12.65 11.59
C GLY A 149 3.79 -11.97 10.25
N ASP A 150 4.13 -12.59 9.12
CA ASP A 150 3.72 -12.10 7.80
C ASP A 150 2.41 -12.75 7.32
N LEU A 151 1.92 -13.78 8.05
CA LEU A 151 0.78 -14.58 7.61
C LEU A 151 -0.55 -13.93 8.01
N ASP A 152 -1.54 -14.12 7.14
CA ASP A 152 -2.95 -13.91 7.45
C ASP A 152 -3.53 -15.10 8.26
N GLU A 153 -4.79 -14.98 8.66
CA GLU A 153 -5.53 -16.03 9.36
C GLU A 153 -5.71 -17.33 8.55
N PHE A 154 -5.38 -17.31 7.27
CA PHE A 154 -5.45 -18.47 6.36
C PHE A 154 -4.08 -19.11 6.09
N GLY A 155 -3.02 -18.65 6.77
CA GLY A 155 -1.68 -19.25 6.71
C GLY A 155 -0.86 -18.87 5.47
N ARG A 156 -1.20 -17.79 4.79
CA ARG A 156 -0.48 -17.23 3.65
C ARG A 156 0.03 -15.84 3.99
N MET A 157 1.03 -15.38 3.25
CA MET A 157 1.49 -14.00 3.38
C MET A 157 0.33 -13.03 3.11
N GLY A 158 -0.12 -12.37 4.15
CA GLY A 158 -1.23 -11.43 4.09
C GLY A 158 -0.84 -10.11 3.45
N LEU A 159 -1.86 -9.29 3.15
CA LEU A 159 -1.70 -7.96 2.57
C LEU A 159 -0.76 -7.08 3.41
N ALA A 160 -0.93 -7.08 4.74
CA ALA A 160 -0.07 -6.34 5.66
C ALA A 160 1.38 -6.82 5.59
N GLY A 161 1.62 -8.13 5.61
CA GLY A 161 2.95 -8.72 5.48
C GLY A 161 3.66 -8.25 4.20
N MET A 162 2.97 -8.25 3.05
CA MET A 162 3.53 -7.73 1.79
C MET A 162 3.90 -6.25 1.88
N VAL A 163 3.01 -5.41 2.43
CA VAL A 163 3.24 -3.97 2.50
C VAL A 163 4.34 -3.61 3.50
N HIS A 164 4.52 -4.36 4.59
CA HIS A 164 5.69 -4.23 5.45
C HIS A 164 7.00 -4.44 4.68
N LYS A 165 7.08 -5.52 3.87
CA LYS A 165 8.29 -5.81 3.06
C LYS A 165 8.54 -4.74 1.99
N PHE A 166 7.50 -4.20 1.37
CA PHE A 166 7.63 -3.06 0.46
C PHE A 166 8.07 -1.78 1.18
N SER A 167 7.68 -1.59 2.44
CA SER A 167 8.15 -0.46 3.25
C SER A 167 9.64 -0.58 3.58
N ASP A 168 10.11 -1.77 3.96
CA ASP A 168 11.54 -2.02 4.19
C ASP A 168 12.34 -1.82 2.89
N ALA A 169 11.84 -2.34 1.76
CA ALA A 169 12.45 -2.13 0.44
C ALA A 169 12.53 -0.65 0.06
N ALA A 170 11.52 0.15 0.43
CA ALA A 170 11.53 1.60 0.18
C ALA A 170 12.59 2.32 1.01
N VAL A 171 12.84 1.91 2.25
CA VAL A 171 13.92 2.46 3.09
C VAL A 171 15.29 2.15 2.48
N GLN A 172 15.52 0.90 2.04
CA GLN A 172 16.78 0.51 1.37
C GLN A 172 16.99 1.29 0.06
N PHE A 173 15.95 1.40 -0.76
CA PHE A 173 16.03 2.19 -2.00
C PHE A 173 16.22 3.68 -1.70
N GLY A 174 15.55 4.21 -0.69
CA GLY A 174 15.72 5.58 -0.20
C GLY A 174 17.18 5.86 0.18
N ALA A 175 17.82 4.95 0.89
CA ALA A 175 19.23 5.07 1.25
C ALA A 175 20.15 5.12 0.00
N ALA A 176 19.85 4.34 -1.05
CA ALA A 176 20.61 4.37 -2.31
C ALA A 176 20.57 5.74 -3.01
N ILE A 177 19.47 6.49 -2.88
CA ILE A 177 19.37 7.86 -3.39
C ILE A 177 19.80 8.93 -2.39
N GLY A 178 20.14 8.57 -1.14
CA GLY A 178 20.61 9.49 -0.12
C GLY A 178 19.57 9.90 0.92
N LEU A 179 18.34 9.35 0.89
CA LEU A 179 17.35 9.48 1.97
C LEU A 179 17.72 8.59 3.16
N THR A 180 18.83 8.88 3.79
CA THR A 180 19.36 8.15 4.94
C THR A 180 18.77 8.65 6.25
N ALA A 181 18.93 7.88 7.34
CA ALA A 181 18.52 8.31 8.68
C ALA A 181 19.20 9.64 9.08
N ASP A 182 20.48 9.83 8.74
CA ASP A 182 21.19 11.09 9.00
C ASP A 182 20.61 12.25 8.20
N TYR A 183 20.27 12.05 6.92
CA TYR A 183 19.61 13.07 6.13
C TYR A 183 18.26 13.45 6.74
N ILE A 184 17.44 12.47 7.13
CA ILE A 184 16.13 12.73 7.76
C ILE A 184 16.31 13.54 9.05
N LYS A 185 17.29 13.16 9.87
CA LYS A 185 17.58 13.81 11.14
C LYS A 185 18.08 15.25 10.96
N THR A 186 19.01 15.46 10.02
CA THR A 186 19.69 16.76 9.86
C THR A 186 18.92 17.74 8.98
N ALA A 187 18.37 17.27 7.85
CA ALA A 187 17.60 18.08 6.93
C ALA A 187 16.13 18.23 7.34
N ARG A 188 15.67 17.45 8.31
CA ARG A 188 14.25 17.40 8.74
C ARG A 188 13.31 17.18 7.54
N ARG A 189 13.71 16.26 6.63
CA ARG A 189 12.97 15.94 5.41
C ARG A 189 12.91 14.44 5.22
N SER A 190 11.74 13.93 4.80
CA SER A 190 11.52 12.51 4.52
C SER A 190 10.54 12.33 3.37
N PHE A 191 10.40 11.09 2.88
CA PHE A 191 9.41 10.75 1.87
C PHE A 191 8.09 10.37 2.53
N SER A 192 7.00 11.03 2.13
CA SER A 192 5.63 10.70 2.53
C SER A 192 4.83 10.21 1.33
N ALA A 193 4.35 8.97 1.38
CA ALA A 193 3.49 8.41 0.34
C ALA A 193 2.06 8.93 0.52
N PHE A 194 1.40 9.28 -0.58
CA PHE A 194 -0.03 9.63 -0.60
C PHE A 194 -0.85 8.73 -1.52
N GLU A 195 -0.21 7.88 -2.31
CA GLU A 195 -0.88 6.89 -3.13
C GLU A 195 -0.07 5.59 -3.18
N LEU A 196 -0.75 4.46 -3.06
CA LEU A 196 -0.22 3.13 -3.30
C LEU A 196 -1.14 2.41 -4.28
N ARG A 197 -0.54 1.71 -5.25
CA ARG A 197 -1.22 0.69 -6.05
C ARG A 197 -0.53 -0.63 -5.85
N LEU A 198 -1.26 -1.61 -5.42
CA LEU A 198 -0.76 -2.95 -5.19
C LEU A 198 -1.42 -3.91 -6.16
N ARG A 199 -0.62 -4.74 -6.82
CA ARG A 199 -1.08 -5.86 -7.64
C ARG A 199 -0.49 -7.14 -7.08
N ILE A 200 -1.32 -8.16 -6.86
CA ILE A 200 -0.95 -9.41 -6.22
C ILE A 200 -1.21 -10.56 -7.19
N ALA A 201 -0.15 -11.20 -7.65
CA ALA A 201 -0.24 -12.35 -8.53
C ALA A 201 -0.47 -13.64 -7.72
N ARG A 202 0.20 -13.77 -6.56
CA ARG A 202 0.04 -14.89 -5.63
C ARG A 202 0.36 -14.46 -4.20
N SER A 203 -0.06 -15.25 -3.23
CA SER A 203 0.29 -15.10 -1.83
C SER A 203 1.17 -16.28 -1.39
N PRO A 204 2.47 -16.07 -1.08
CA PRO A 204 3.37 -17.16 -0.69
C PRO A 204 3.06 -17.64 0.73
N GLY A 205 3.37 -18.92 0.99
CA GLY A 205 3.23 -19.56 2.29
C GLY A 205 4.47 -19.41 3.18
N LEU A 206 4.34 -19.91 4.43
CA LEU A 206 5.41 -19.90 5.42
C LEU A 206 6.72 -20.50 4.87
N GLY A 207 7.83 -19.79 5.08
CA GLY A 207 9.17 -20.25 4.70
C GLY A 207 9.51 -20.04 3.21
N GLU A 208 8.55 -19.71 2.33
CA GLU A 208 8.85 -19.38 0.95
C GLU A 208 9.75 -18.15 0.86
N ALA A 209 10.74 -18.23 -0.05
CA ALA A 209 11.68 -17.12 -0.27
C ALA A 209 11.05 -16.06 -1.18
N TYR A 210 11.43 -14.81 -0.94
CA TYR A 210 11.11 -13.68 -1.82
C TYR A 210 12.31 -12.75 -1.98
N ARG A 211 12.31 -12.01 -3.10
CA ARG A 211 13.21 -10.89 -3.37
C ARG A 211 12.38 -9.71 -3.86
N ILE A 212 12.74 -8.50 -3.44
CA ILE A 212 12.16 -7.26 -3.95
C ILE A 212 13.25 -6.46 -4.65
N ASP A 213 12.97 -6.10 -5.88
CA ASP A 213 13.77 -5.17 -6.67
C ASP A 213 12.98 -3.86 -6.82
N THR A 214 13.67 -2.73 -6.73
CA THR A 214 13.03 -1.40 -6.74
C THR A 214 13.67 -0.48 -7.76
N GLY A 215 12.86 0.38 -8.38
CA GLY A 215 13.31 1.45 -9.25
C GLY A 215 12.47 2.71 -9.09
N LEU A 216 12.99 3.80 -9.63
CA LEU A 216 12.30 5.08 -9.63
C LEU A 216 11.54 5.25 -10.95
N ALA A 217 10.21 5.31 -10.89
CA ALA A 217 9.35 5.45 -12.07
C ALA A 217 8.93 6.90 -12.34
N HIS A 218 9.24 7.84 -11.43
CA HIS A 218 9.04 9.27 -11.62
C HIS A 218 9.93 10.08 -10.67
N LEU A 219 10.45 11.18 -11.19
CA LEU A 219 11.25 12.16 -10.45
C LEU A 219 10.76 13.57 -10.78
N GLY A 220 9.95 14.14 -9.89
CA GLY A 220 9.49 15.53 -9.93
C GLY A 220 10.38 16.47 -9.12
N ASN A 221 9.95 17.71 -8.93
CA ASN A 221 10.67 18.67 -8.07
C ASN A 221 10.59 18.27 -6.58
N THR A 222 9.40 17.87 -6.13
CA THR A 222 9.12 17.47 -4.75
C THR A 222 8.65 16.02 -4.68
N SER A 223 8.31 15.36 -5.81
CA SER A 223 7.62 14.07 -5.87
C SER A 223 8.49 12.97 -6.43
N LEU A 224 8.26 11.76 -5.92
CA LEU A 224 8.89 10.53 -6.35
C LEU A 224 7.83 9.44 -6.54
N ARG A 225 8.07 8.52 -7.48
CA ARG A 225 7.28 7.32 -7.65
C ARG A 225 8.20 6.11 -7.62
N TYR A 226 8.07 5.27 -6.61
CA TYR A 226 8.80 4.02 -6.47
C TYR A 226 7.98 2.88 -7.06
N LEU A 227 8.62 2.07 -7.89
CA LEU A 227 8.08 0.79 -8.32
C LEU A 227 8.86 -0.33 -7.64
N HIS A 228 8.18 -1.14 -6.85
CA HIS A 228 8.70 -2.33 -6.20
C HIS A 228 8.13 -3.57 -6.88
N VAL A 229 8.97 -4.57 -7.16
CA VAL A 229 8.53 -5.85 -7.70
C VAL A 229 9.06 -6.97 -6.81
N MET A 230 8.15 -7.68 -6.16
CA MET A 230 8.45 -8.87 -5.36
C MET A 230 8.40 -10.10 -6.26
N ARG A 231 9.44 -10.93 -6.21
CA ARG A 231 9.57 -12.16 -7.02
C ARG A 231 10.02 -13.34 -6.16
N ASP A 232 9.67 -14.52 -6.61
CA ASP A 232 10.31 -15.77 -6.19
C ASP A 232 11.75 -15.77 -6.74
N PRO A 233 12.79 -15.85 -5.89
CA PRO A 233 14.16 -15.75 -6.34
C PRO A 233 14.62 -16.97 -7.15
N THR A 234 13.94 -18.12 -7.06
CA THR A 234 14.29 -19.34 -7.77
C THR A 234 13.69 -19.36 -9.18
N THR A 235 12.42 -18.98 -9.30
CA THR A 235 11.70 -19.08 -10.57
C THR A 235 11.62 -17.75 -11.32
N GLY A 236 11.92 -16.63 -10.66
CA GLY A 236 11.76 -15.27 -11.19
C GLY A 236 10.27 -14.82 -11.29
N ARG A 237 9.33 -15.68 -10.94
CA ARG A 237 7.90 -15.37 -11.04
C ARG A 237 7.51 -14.24 -10.09
N GLU A 238 6.70 -13.31 -10.60
CA GLU A 238 6.17 -12.21 -9.80
C GLU A 238 5.21 -12.73 -8.73
N ILE A 239 5.38 -12.24 -7.50
CA ILE A 239 4.51 -12.46 -6.35
C ILE A 239 3.56 -11.28 -6.23
N ALA A 240 4.12 -10.07 -6.19
CA ALA A 240 3.35 -8.83 -6.08
C ALA A 240 4.16 -7.64 -6.61
N ARG A 241 3.45 -6.57 -6.92
CA ARG A 241 4.03 -5.29 -7.36
C ARG A 241 3.38 -4.15 -6.60
N ALA A 242 4.19 -3.22 -6.09
CA ALA A 242 3.73 -2.03 -5.41
C ALA A 242 4.26 -0.77 -6.11
N ASP A 243 3.36 0.14 -6.45
CA ASP A 243 3.63 1.44 -7.04
C ASP A 243 3.28 2.52 -6.01
N ARG A 244 4.30 3.16 -5.43
CA ARG A 244 4.15 4.17 -4.37
C ARG A 244 4.47 5.54 -4.92
N TYR A 245 3.50 6.44 -4.86
CA TYR A 245 3.67 7.83 -5.23
C TYR A 245 3.60 8.72 -3.99
N GLY A 246 4.54 9.64 -3.86
CA GLY A 246 4.60 10.53 -2.72
C GLY A 246 5.47 11.76 -2.97
N VAL A 247 5.70 12.52 -1.91
CA VAL A 247 6.49 13.75 -1.93
C VAL A 247 7.56 13.71 -0.86
N GLN A 248 8.65 14.44 -1.08
CA GLN A 248 9.51 14.84 0.02
C GLN A 248 8.73 15.83 0.89
N LEU A 249 8.57 15.48 2.16
CA LEU A 249 7.91 16.29 3.16
C LEU A 249 8.96 17.02 4.00
N ASP A 250 8.77 18.31 4.21
CA ASP A 250 9.43 19.06 5.27
C ASP A 250 8.70 18.73 6.58
N LEU A 251 9.41 18.12 7.54
CA LEU A 251 8.81 17.57 8.77
C LEU A 251 8.38 18.67 9.75
N ASP A 252 9.00 19.84 9.67
CA ASP A 252 8.69 20.96 10.56
C ASP A 252 7.56 21.82 9.97
N ALA A 253 7.64 22.13 8.67
CA ALA A 253 6.63 22.92 7.97
C ALA A 253 5.40 22.12 7.54
N ARG A 254 5.45 20.77 7.57
CA ARG A 254 4.40 19.83 7.18
C ARG A 254 3.85 20.08 5.77
N ARG A 255 4.75 20.31 4.83
CA ARG A 255 4.43 20.59 3.42
C ARG A 255 5.47 20.00 2.47
N PRO A 256 5.12 19.75 1.20
CA PRO A 256 6.09 19.30 0.21
C PRO A 256 7.29 20.24 0.10
N ALA A 257 8.49 19.68 0.01
CA ALA A 257 9.74 20.40 -0.14
C ALA A 257 10.55 19.88 -1.34
N PRO A 258 11.29 20.74 -2.04
CA PRO A 258 12.16 20.31 -3.13
C PRO A 258 13.21 19.31 -2.67
N LEU A 259 13.53 18.34 -3.54
CA LEU A 259 14.64 17.42 -3.33
C LEU A 259 15.96 18.17 -3.31
N ALA A 260 16.84 17.83 -2.38
CA ALA A 260 18.20 18.37 -2.38
C ALA A 260 18.92 17.98 -3.69
N PRO A 261 19.79 18.87 -4.23
CA PRO A 261 20.45 18.61 -5.52
C PRO A 261 21.17 17.27 -5.59
N GLU A 262 21.84 16.86 -4.51
CA GLU A 262 22.59 15.60 -4.42
C GLU A 262 21.66 14.37 -4.45
N LEU A 263 20.51 14.47 -3.77
CA LEU A 263 19.47 13.42 -3.83
C LEU A 263 18.90 13.31 -5.24
N ARG A 264 18.62 14.44 -5.84
CA ARG A 264 18.07 14.52 -7.20
C ARG A 264 19.00 13.89 -8.22
N GLU A 265 20.30 14.21 -8.13
CA GLU A 265 21.33 13.64 -9.02
C GLU A 265 21.41 12.11 -8.89
N ARG A 266 21.44 11.59 -7.65
CA ARG A 266 21.44 10.13 -7.41
C ARG A 266 20.16 9.48 -7.90
N ALA A 267 18.99 10.07 -7.63
CA ALA A 267 17.69 9.60 -8.08
C ALA A 267 17.60 9.53 -9.62
N GLN A 268 18.15 10.55 -10.32
CA GLN A 268 18.16 10.60 -11.78
C GLN A 268 18.88 9.40 -12.41
N ARG A 269 19.95 8.88 -11.78
CA ARG A 269 20.69 7.69 -12.26
C ARG A 269 19.87 6.40 -12.15
N LEU A 270 18.90 6.36 -11.24
CA LEU A 270 18.02 5.21 -10.98
C LEU A 270 16.63 5.34 -11.59
N LEU A 271 16.43 6.40 -12.39
CA LEU A 271 15.16 6.61 -13.09
C LEU A 271 14.99 5.57 -14.20
N LEU A 272 13.85 4.91 -14.18
CA LEU A 272 13.49 3.90 -15.17
C LEU A 272 13.01 4.57 -16.47
N PRO A 273 13.29 3.97 -17.65
CA PRO A 273 12.68 4.41 -18.89
C PRO A 273 11.17 4.13 -18.86
N MET A 274 10.39 5.10 -19.32
CA MET A 274 8.93 5.03 -19.32
C MET A 274 8.42 4.87 -20.77
N GLY A 275 7.32 4.12 -20.92
CA GLY A 275 6.61 3.97 -22.19
C GLY A 275 5.68 5.15 -22.51
#